data_ebb569b581d3d9d059b4cea4d2efbb27
#
_entry.id   ebb569b581d3d9d059b4cea4d2efbb27
#
_cell.length_a   1.000
_cell.length_b   1.000
_cell.length_c   1.000
_cell.angle_alpha   90.00
_cell.angle_beta   90.00
_cell.angle_gamma   90.00
#
_symmetry.space_group_name_H-M   'P 1'
#
loop_
_entity.id
_entity.type
_entity.pdbx_description
1 polymer ?
#
loop_
_entity_poly.entity_id
_entity_poly.type
_entity_poly.pdbx_seq_one_letter_code
_entity_poly.pdbx_strand_id
1 'polypeptide(L)'
;MKLTLVIITFISLSVSAQDSLNAHYKIYDTRTKQIVTIDKIVTDMADTDVLFFGEEHNDSAGHYLENKIFRALHALYANKIILSMEMFETDGQLVLNEYLAGTIDEARFSRDIRLWSNYKDYRPMIEYAKQNKIPVIAANPPRRYVSLVTRRGMRSLDSLTKDAKRFLPPLPYDTLTGRYREKFMDIMKGTPGSTSQNIYYSQSLWDAGMAYSIYSYLKKNKHKKVFHCVGGFHTEEKLGTAAQLQMRNKKLKILNIASFSDASFNDPDWEKFSYRGDYIILTNPDLKKTF
;
A
#
# COMPACT_ATOMS: atom_id res chain seq x y z
N MET A 1 50.50 -45.87 9.80
CA MET A 1 50.35 -44.58 9.15
C MET A 1 48.89 -44.15 9.34
N LYS A 2 48.58 -43.28 10.33
CA LYS A 2 47.19 -42.80 10.61
C LYS A 2 46.97 -41.51 9.84
N LEU A 3 46.03 -41.52 8.90
CA LEU A 3 45.62 -40.36 8.13
C LEU A 3 44.62 -39.57 8.97
N THR A 4 44.99 -38.39 9.43
CA THR A 4 44.11 -37.47 10.15
C THR A 4 43.36 -36.62 9.12
N LEU A 5 42.07 -36.83 8.99
CA LEU A 5 41.17 -36.03 8.13
C LEU A 5 40.83 -34.70 8.84
N VAL A 6 41.36 -33.58 8.37
CA VAL A 6 41.01 -32.25 8.84
C VAL A 6 39.78 -31.79 8.06
N ILE A 7 38.61 -31.75 8.71
CA ILE A 7 37.38 -31.16 8.16
C ILE A 7 37.46 -29.65 8.41
N ILE A 8 37.73 -28.89 7.38
CA ILE A 8 37.62 -27.42 7.38
C ILE A 8 36.17 -27.06 7.14
N THR A 9 35.47 -26.71 8.19
CA THR A 9 34.10 -26.17 8.10
C THR A 9 34.17 -24.70 7.64
N PHE A 10 33.86 -24.43 6.39
CA PHE A 10 33.63 -23.09 5.92
C PHE A 10 32.32 -22.57 6.52
N ILE A 11 32.40 -21.75 7.57
CA ILE A 11 31.30 -20.92 8.03
C ILE A 11 31.21 -19.75 7.02
N SER A 12 30.34 -19.86 6.03
CA SER A 12 29.95 -18.74 5.20
C SER A 12 29.23 -17.71 6.05
N LEU A 13 29.91 -16.64 6.39
CA LEU A 13 29.32 -15.41 6.91
C LEU A 13 28.46 -14.80 5.80
N SER A 14 27.21 -15.23 5.71
CA SER A 14 26.18 -14.50 5.00
C SER A 14 25.83 -13.28 5.87
N VAL A 15 26.69 -12.27 5.92
CA VAL A 15 26.29 -10.92 6.32
C VAL A 15 25.34 -10.44 5.22
N SER A 16 24.06 -10.56 5.50
CA SER A 16 23.03 -10.29 4.54
C SER A 16 23.02 -8.80 4.20
N ALA A 17 22.89 -8.47 2.93
CA ALA A 17 22.61 -7.12 2.43
C ALA A 17 21.39 -6.45 3.13
N GLN A 18 20.65 -7.20 3.91
CA GLN A 18 19.49 -6.84 4.71
C GLN A 18 19.82 -5.92 5.89
N ASP A 19 21.03 -6.07 6.49
CA ASP A 19 21.46 -5.20 7.60
C ASP A 19 21.90 -3.82 7.12
N SER A 20 22.29 -3.69 5.86
CA SER A 20 22.69 -2.40 5.29
C SER A 20 21.53 -1.39 5.18
N LEU A 21 20.30 -1.85 4.98
CA LEU A 21 19.14 -0.95 4.84
C LEU A 21 18.62 -0.38 6.16
N ASN A 22 18.94 -0.97 7.31
CA ASN A 22 18.49 -0.45 8.61
C ASN A 22 19.05 0.97 8.91
N ALA A 23 20.18 1.34 8.34
CA ALA A 23 20.76 2.68 8.47
C ALA A 23 20.07 3.73 7.55
N HIS A 24 19.19 3.30 6.66
CA HIS A 24 18.62 4.12 5.60
C HIS A 24 17.15 4.48 5.82
N TYR A 25 16.61 4.23 7.01
CA TYR A 25 15.30 4.71 7.41
C TYR A 25 15.22 5.05 8.89
N LYS A 26 14.30 5.91 9.25
CA LYS A 26 13.94 6.26 10.63
C LYS A 26 12.43 6.19 10.77
N ILE A 27 11.94 5.68 11.90
CA ILE A 27 10.51 5.58 12.19
C ILE A 27 10.19 6.44 13.40
N TYR A 28 9.23 7.33 13.27
CA TYR A 28 8.77 8.20 14.33
C TYR A 28 7.28 7.97 14.61
N ASP A 29 6.94 7.71 15.88
CA ASP A 29 5.56 7.65 16.36
C ASP A 29 5.11 9.07 16.75
N THR A 30 4.20 9.64 15.99
CA THR A 30 3.72 11.02 16.17
C THR A 30 2.91 11.21 17.44
N ARG A 31 2.31 10.15 17.98
CA ARG A 31 1.48 10.16 19.19
C ARG A 31 2.33 10.18 20.46
N THR A 32 3.46 9.45 20.47
CA THR A 32 4.41 9.40 21.60
C THR A 32 5.57 10.35 21.43
N LYS A 33 5.75 10.92 20.23
CA LYS A 33 6.86 11.80 19.85
C LYS A 33 8.23 11.14 20.03
N GLN A 34 8.34 9.88 19.66
CA GLN A 34 9.56 9.08 19.83
C GLN A 34 9.97 8.35 18.56
N ILE A 35 11.28 8.16 18.40
CA ILE A 35 11.83 7.20 17.43
C ILE A 35 11.51 5.80 17.93
N VAL A 36 10.98 4.98 17.04
CA VAL A 36 10.53 3.62 17.36
C VAL A 36 11.05 2.62 16.32
N THR A 37 10.82 1.33 16.59
CA THR A 37 11.10 0.24 15.66
C THR A 37 9.82 -0.26 14.99
N ILE A 38 9.97 -1.12 13.99
CA ILE A 38 8.86 -1.81 13.33
C ILE A 38 7.99 -2.55 14.35
N ASP A 39 8.57 -3.09 15.42
CA ASP A 39 7.83 -3.84 16.44
C ASP A 39 6.73 -3.01 17.11
N LYS A 40 6.95 -1.69 17.25
CA LYS A 40 5.91 -0.79 17.78
C LYS A 40 4.71 -0.71 16.84
N ILE A 41 4.95 -0.55 15.53
CA ILE A 41 3.89 -0.55 14.52
C ILE A 41 3.11 -1.88 14.55
N VAL A 42 3.85 -2.98 14.59
CA VAL A 42 3.28 -4.34 14.61
C VAL A 42 2.45 -4.57 15.87
N THR A 43 2.94 -4.13 17.02
CA THR A 43 2.21 -4.25 18.30
C THR A 43 0.93 -3.44 18.31
N ASP A 44 0.96 -2.21 17.80
CA ASP A 44 -0.21 -1.32 17.74
C ASP A 44 -1.32 -1.84 16.80
N MET A 45 -0.96 -2.77 15.91
CA MET A 45 -1.97 -3.46 15.10
C MET A 45 -2.93 -4.33 15.94
N ALA A 46 -2.62 -4.62 17.22
CA ALA A 46 -3.52 -5.37 18.10
C ALA A 46 -4.93 -4.74 18.16
N ASP A 47 -4.98 -3.42 18.32
CA ASP A 47 -6.22 -2.64 18.43
C ASP A 47 -6.65 -1.97 17.11
N THR A 48 -6.03 -2.34 16.00
CA THR A 48 -6.23 -1.74 14.69
C THR A 48 -6.88 -2.74 13.73
N ASP A 49 -7.81 -2.28 12.89
CA ASP A 49 -8.44 -3.10 11.85
C ASP A 49 -7.71 -2.95 10.52
N VAL A 50 -7.23 -1.73 10.20
CA VAL A 50 -6.57 -1.42 8.94
C VAL A 50 -5.34 -0.54 9.20
N LEU A 51 -4.20 -1.01 8.73
CA LEU A 51 -2.95 -0.26 8.67
C LEU A 51 -2.70 0.14 7.21
N PHE A 52 -2.68 1.43 6.95
CA PHE A 52 -2.26 1.98 5.66
C PHE A 52 -0.75 2.21 5.66
N PHE A 53 -0.10 1.83 4.58
CA PHE A 53 1.26 2.22 4.28
C PHE A 53 1.24 3.11 3.04
N GLY A 54 1.36 4.42 3.27
CA GLY A 54 1.44 5.44 2.22
C GLY A 54 2.88 5.61 1.74
N GLU A 55 3.16 5.18 0.52
CA GLU A 55 4.51 5.10 -0.04
C GLU A 55 4.83 6.21 -1.06
N GLU A 56 6.11 6.40 -1.34
CA GLU A 56 6.61 6.89 -2.63
C GLU A 56 6.88 5.67 -3.53
N HIS A 57 6.19 5.58 -4.67
CA HIS A 57 6.21 4.40 -5.55
C HIS A 57 7.59 3.99 -6.09
N ASN A 58 8.60 4.83 -5.95
CA ASN A 58 9.96 4.58 -6.41
C ASN A 58 10.99 4.51 -5.27
N ASP A 59 10.54 4.47 -4.01
CA ASP A 59 11.42 4.40 -2.85
C ASP A 59 11.82 2.97 -2.51
N SER A 60 13.08 2.61 -2.77
CA SER A 60 13.60 1.27 -2.50
C SER A 60 13.59 0.88 -1.02
N ALA A 61 13.83 1.84 -0.11
CA ALA A 61 13.74 1.59 1.33
C ALA A 61 12.28 1.45 1.78
N GLY A 62 11.37 2.23 1.19
CA GLY A 62 9.92 2.10 1.40
C GLY A 62 9.44 0.69 1.06
N HIS A 63 9.73 0.18 -0.14
CA HIS A 63 9.35 -1.19 -0.55
C HIS A 63 9.97 -2.29 0.33
N TYR A 64 11.22 -2.11 0.77
CA TYR A 64 11.82 -3.02 1.74
C TYR A 64 11.02 -3.04 3.06
N LEU A 65 10.61 -1.87 3.55
CA LEU A 65 9.85 -1.73 4.79
C LEU A 65 8.43 -2.28 4.67
N GLU A 66 7.75 -2.09 3.55
CA GLU A 66 6.45 -2.73 3.29
C GLU A 66 6.53 -4.25 3.47
N ASN A 67 7.50 -4.88 2.80
CA ASN A 67 7.71 -6.32 2.91
C ASN A 67 8.08 -6.74 4.33
N LYS A 68 8.95 -6.01 5.02
CA LYS A 68 9.40 -6.30 6.37
C LYS A 68 8.25 -6.18 7.38
N ILE A 69 7.47 -5.10 7.31
CA ILE A 69 6.29 -4.88 8.16
C ILE A 69 5.23 -5.96 7.88
N PHE A 70 4.92 -6.25 6.62
CA PHE A 70 3.96 -7.29 6.27
C PHE A 70 4.32 -8.66 6.85
N ARG A 71 5.60 -9.07 6.74
CA ARG A 71 6.10 -10.32 7.32
C ARG A 71 6.00 -10.34 8.84
N ALA A 72 6.34 -9.24 9.50
CA ALA A 72 6.26 -9.11 10.94
C ALA A 72 4.79 -9.14 11.43
N LEU A 73 3.88 -8.48 10.70
CA LEU A 73 2.44 -8.57 10.96
C LEU A 73 1.93 -10.01 10.81
N HIS A 74 2.34 -10.73 9.76
CA HIS A 74 1.94 -12.13 9.59
C HIS A 74 2.52 -13.02 10.69
N ALA A 75 3.76 -12.82 11.10
CA ALA A 75 4.37 -13.58 12.18
C ALA A 75 3.59 -13.45 13.50
N LEU A 76 3.05 -12.24 13.81
CA LEU A 76 2.31 -12.00 15.05
C LEU A 76 0.82 -12.37 14.93
N TYR A 77 0.18 -12.04 13.80
CA TYR A 77 -1.28 -12.17 13.64
C TYR A 77 -1.69 -13.37 12.76
N ALA A 78 -0.74 -14.07 12.19
CA ALA A 78 -0.94 -15.28 11.39
C ALA A 78 -2.11 -15.12 10.38
N ASN A 79 -3.08 -16.02 10.42
CA ASN A 79 -4.22 -16.05 9.51
C ASN A 79 -5.20 -14.85 9.66
N LYS A 80 -4.97 -13.95 10.61
CA LYS A 80 -5.81 -12.73 10.75
C LYS A 80 -5.39 -11.63 9.80
N ILE A 81 -4.12 -11.57 9.40
CA ILE A 81 -3.63 -10.52 8.50
C ILE A 81 -3.91 -10.85 7.04
N ILE A 82 -4.28 -9.85 6.27
CA ILE A 82 -4.39 -9.92 4.81
C ILE A 82 -3.66 -8.73 4.19
N LEU A 83 -3.19 -8.90 2.96
CA LEU A 83 -2.59 -7.84 2.17
C LEU A 83 -3.65 -7.20 1.28
N SER A 84 -3.61 -5.89 1.11
CA SER A 84 -4.42 -5.13 0.15
C SER A 84 -3.50 -4.18 -0.60
N MET A 85 -3.63 -4.08 -1.91
CA MET A 85 -2.69 -3.31 -2.72
C MET A 85 -3.38 -2.46 -3.76
N GLU A 86 -2.95 -1.21 -3.87
CA GLU A 86 -3.31 -0.30 -4.96
C GLU A 86 -2.85 -0.84 -6.32
N MET A 87 -1.71 -1.49 -6.36
CA MET A 87 -1.00 -1.92 -7.57
C MET A 87 -1.77 -2.93 -8.41
N PHE A 88 -2.87 -3.49 -7.87
CA PHE A 88 -3.73 -4.43 -8.58
C PHE A 88 -5.14 -3.87 -8.75
N GLU A 89 -5.67 -3.98 -9.98
CA GLU A 89 -7.02 -3.56 -10.30
C GLU A 89 -8.05 -4.67 -9.97
N THR A 90 -9.24 -4.29 -9.50
CA THR A 90 -10.30 -5.21 -9.04
C THR A 90 -10.72 -6.24 -10.06
N ASP A 91 -10.63 -5.97 -11.35
CA ASP A 91 -10.95 -6.93 -12.41
C ASP A 91 -9.85 -8.00 -12.63
N GLY A 92 -8.66 -7.78 -12.06
CA GLY A 92 -7.58 -8.75 -11.99
C GLY A 92 -7.65 -9.71 -10.79
N GLN A 93 -8.63 -9.54 -9.88
CA GLN A 93 -8.70 -10.33 -8.64
C GLN A 93 -8.74 -11.84 -8.88
N LEU A 94 -9.44 -12.31 -9.93
CA LEU A 94 -9.50 -13.75 -10.24
C LEU A 94 -8.12 -14.29 -10.60
N VAL A 95 -7.42 -13.62 -11.50
CA VAL A 95 -6.06 -14.00 -11.96
C VAL A 95 -5.08 -13.99 -10.78
N LEU A 96 -5.15 -12.96 -9.92
CA LEU A 96 -4.35 -12.88 -8.70
C LEU A 96 -4.62 -14.07 -7.77
N ASN A 97 -5.88 -14.43 -7.57
CA ASN A 97 -6.25 -15.58 -6.72
C ASN A 97 -5.74 -16.91 -7.28
N GLU A 98 -5.81 -17.11 -8.59
CA GLU A 98 -5.30 -18.32 -9.28
C GLU A 98 -3.78 -18.42 -9.14
N TYR A 99 -3.07 -17.29 -9.23
CA TYR A 99 -1.63 -17.26 -9.00
C TYR A 99 -1.26 -17.58 -7.55
N LEU A 100 -1.95 -16.96 -6.58
CA LEU A 100 -1.74 -17.22 -5.16
C LEU A 100 -2.04 -18.67 -4.78
N ALA A 101 -3.03 -19.29 -5.43
CA ALA A 101 -3.37 -20.70 -5.24
C ALA A 101 -2.39 -21.66 -5.94
N GLY A 102 -1.48 -21.15 -6.79
CA GLY A 102 -0.58 -21.98 -7.60
C GLY A 102 -1.24 -22.68 -8.78
N THR A 103 -2.47 -22.26 -9.15
CA THR A 103 -3.20 -22.80 -10.31
C THR A 103 -2.54 -22.36 -11.62
N ILE A 104 -2.02 -21.14 -11.66
CA ILE A 104 -1.26 -20.60 -12.78
C ILE A 104 0.15 -20.21 -12.32
N ASP A 105 1.11 -20.26 -13.26
CA ASP A 105 2.48 -19.84 -13.03
C ASP A 105 2.65 -18.31 -13.14
N GLU A 106 3.83 -17.81 -12.78
CA GLU A 106 4.12 -16.37 -12.81
C GLU A 106 4.09 -15.79 -14.24
N ALA A 107 4.47 -16.58 -15.25
CA ALA A 107 4.46 -16.13 -16.63
C ALA A 107 3.02 -15.88 -17.12
N ARG A 108 2.07 -16.73 -16.73
CA ARG A 108 0.65 -16.55 -17.01
C ARG A 108 0.07 -15.38 -16.23
N PHE A 109 0.35 -15.34 -14.93
CA PHE A 109 -0.05 -14.23 -14.07
C PHE A 109 0.40 -12.87 -14.65
N SER A 110 1.68 -12.74 -15.00
CA SER A 110 2.25 -11.49 -15.53
C SER A 110 1.67 -11.07 -16.87
N ARG A 111 1.16 -12.03 -17.68
CA ARG A 111 0.55 -11.75 -18.97
C ARG A 111 -0.92 -11.33 -18.85
N ASP A 112 -1.65 -11.96 -17.92
CA ASP A 112 -3.11 -11.88 -17.88
C ASP A 112 -3.61 -10.80 -16.91
N ILE A 113 -2.72 -10.27 -16.03
CA ILE A 113 -3.00 -9.14 -15.14
C ILE A 113 -2.20 -7.91 -15.57
N ARG A 114 -2.76 -6.73 -15.35
CA ARG A 114 -2.03 -5.47 -15.58
C ARG A 114 -1.08 -5.20 -14.42
N LEU A 115 0.19 -5.54 -14.61
CA LEU A 115 1.25 -5.21 -13.64
C LEU A 115 1.75 -3.78 -13.85
N TRP A 116 2.13 -3.14 -12.75
CA TRP A 116 2.90 -1.91 -12.81
C TRP A 116 4.33 -2.19 -13.29
N SER A 117 4.98 -1.19 -13.92
CA SER A 117 6.34 -1.33 -14.47
C SER A 117 7.39 -1.72 -13.40
N ASN A 118 7.14 -1.33 -12.15
CA ASN A 118 7.95 -1.65 -10.99
C ASN A 118 7.42 -2.84 -10.17
N TYR A 119 6.64 -3.74 -10.75
CA TYR A 119 6.13 -4.93 -10.05
C TYR A 119 7.21 -5.72 -9.30
N LYS A 120 8.45 -5.73 -9.81
CA LYS A 120 9.60 -6.36 -9.14
C LYS A 120 9.78 -5.92 -7.67
N ASP A 121 9.38 -4.69 -7.35
CA ASP A 121 9.51 -4.12 -6.00
C ASP A 121 8.44 -4.67 -5.04
N TYR A 122 7.25 -4.96 -5.54
CA TYR A 122 6.12 -5.55 -4.79
C TYR A 122 6.11 -7.09 -4.81
N ARG A 123 6.79 -7.69 -5.79
CA ARG A 123 6.85 -9.15 -5.95
C ARG A 123 7.21 -9.91 -4.68
N PRO A 124 8.17 -9.46 -3.83
CA PRO A 124 8.51 -10.16 -2.58
C PRO A 124 7.33 -10.34 -1.63
N MET A 125 6.39 -9.36 -1.55
CA MET A 125 5.18 -9.48 -0.74
C MET A 125 4.18 -10.47 -1.35
N ILE A 126 4.03 -10.47 -2.68
CA ILE A 126 3.13 -11.39 -3.39
C ILE A 126 3.62 -12.84 -3.26
N GLU A 127 4.92 -13.08 -3.45
CA GLU A 127 5.51 -14.41 -3.25
C GLU A 127 5.36 -14.89 -1.80
N TYR A 128 5.58 -14.01 -0.85
CA TYR A 128 5.37 -14.34 0.55
C TYR A 128 3.91 -14.66 0.86
N ALA A 129 2.96 -13.88 0.31
CA ALA A 129 1.54 -14.15 0.46
C ALA A 129 1.15 -15.51 -0.16
N LYS A 130 1.68 -15.83 -1.36
CA LYS A 130 1.49 -17.12 -2.03
C LYS A 130 1.99 -18.29 -1.18
N GLN A 131 3.24 -18.22 -0.72
CA GLN A 131 3.89 -19.27 0.10
C GLN A 131 3.13 -19.54 1.40
N ASN A 132 2.58 -18.49 2.01
CA ASN A 132 1.88 -18.56 3.31
C ASN A 132 0.35 -18.59 3.18
N LYS A 133 -0.19 -18.69 1.96
CA LYS A 133 -1.64 -18.73 1.67
C LYS A 133 -2.39 -17.52 2.25
N ILE A 134 -1.76 -16.35 2.23
CA ILE A 134 -2.36 -15.10 2.71
C ILE A 134 -3.20 -14.50 1.58
N PRO A 135 -4.47 -14.16 1.81
CA PRO A 135 -5.28 -13.48 0.81
C PRO A 135 -4.70 -12.11 0.44
N VAL A 136 -4.78 -11.77 -0.84
CA VAL A 136 -4.41 -10.44 -1.35
C VAL A 136 -5.61 -9.81 -2.05
N ILE A 137 -5.95 -8.57 -1.68
CA ILE A 137 -7.02 -7.79 -2.30
C ILE A 137 -6.42 -6.94 -3.42
N ALA A 138 -6.90 -7.13 -4.63
CA ALA A 138 -6.73 -6.18 -5.73
C ALA A 138 -7.69 -5.00 -5.48
N ALA A 139 -7.15 -3.87 -5.00
CA ALA A 139 -7.98 -2.84 -4.41
C ALA A 139 -8.41 -1.74 -5.40
N ASN A 140 -7.62 -1.50 -6.45
CA ASN A 140 -7.78 -0.34 -7.32
C ASN A 140 -8.91 -0.53 -8.35
N PRO A 141 -9.75 0.49 -8.61
CA PRO A 141 -10.69 0.45 -9.73
C PRO A 141 -9.97 0.31 -11.07
N PRO A 142 -10.55 -0.43 -12.04
CA PRO A 142 -9.93 -0.60 -13.34
C PRO A 142 -9.64 0.74 -14.03
N ARG A 143 -8.39 0.92 -14.46
CA ARG A 143 -7.90 2.17 -15.09
C ARG A 143 -8.77 2.63 -16.26
N ARG A 144 -9.39 1.71 -17.02
CA ARG A 144 -10.30 2.06 -18.11
C ARG A 144 -11.51 2.89 -17.66
N TYR A 145 -12.04 2.62 -16.45
CA TYR A 145 -13.17 3.37 -15.90
C TYR A 145 -12.72 4.68 -15.28
N VAL A 146 -11.55 4.71 -14.63
CA VAL A 146 -10.92 5.95 -14.17
C VAL A 146 -10.66 6.89 -15.36
N SER A 147 -10.07 6.38 -16.45
CA SER A 147 -9.87 7.13 -17.69
C SER A 147 -11.19 7.61 -18.34
N LEU A 148 -12.27 6.84 -18.22
CA LEU A 148 -13.60 7.27 -18.67
C LEU A 148 -14.08 8.49 -17.88
N VAL A 149 -13.92 8.47 -16.54
CA VAL A 149 -14.27 9.60 -15.67
C VAL A 149 -13.41 10.83 -16.00
N THR A 150 -12.10 10.66 -16.20
CA THR A 150 -11.20 11.76 -16.58
C THR A 150 -11.70 12.47 -17.83
N ARG A 151 -12.14 11.72 -18.83
CA ARG A 151 -12.56 12.27 -20.13
C ARG A 151 -13.99 12.78 -20.15
N ARG A 152 -14.91 12.17 -19.39
CA ARG A 152 -16.35 12.39 -19.55
C ARG A 152 -17.09 12.69 -18.23
N GLY A 153 -16.36 12.78 -17.12
CA GLY A 153 -16.93 13.05 -15.80
C GLY A 153 -17.58 11.82 -15.14
N MET A 154 -17.94 11.98 -13.88
CA MET A 154 -18.45 10.91 -13.01
C MET A 154 -19.69 10.21 -13.56
N ARG A 155 -20.64 10.97 -14.13
CA ARG A 155 -21.90 10.41 -14.68
C ARG A 155 -21.68 9.45 -15.84
N SER A 156 -20.51 9.48 -16.49
CA SER A 156 -20.19 8.52 -17.55
C SER A 156 -20.22 7.06 -17.09
N LEU A 157 -20.07 6.83 -15.79
CA LEU A 157 -20.16 5.47 -15.21
C LEU A 157 -21.60 4.93 -15.16
N ASP A 158 -22.61 5.81 -15.27
CA ASP A 158 -24.02 5.40 -15.24
C ASP A 158 -24.38 4.50 -16.44
N SER A 159 -23.73 4.72 -17.60
CA SER A 159 -23.91 3.94 -18.82
C SER A 159 -23.24 2.56 -18.83
N LEU A 160 -22.43 2.24 -17.81
CA LEU A 160 -21.77 0.95 -17.72
C LEU A 160 -22.79 -0.18 -17.46
N THR A 161 -22.49 -1.37 -18.01
CA THR A 161 -23.28 -2.58 -17.74
C THR A 161 -23.19 -2.97 -16.27
N LYS A 162 -24.11 -3.81 -15.81
CA LYS A 162 -24.09 -4.34 -14.44
C LYS A 162 -22.80 -5.10 -14.15
N ASP A 163 -22.30 -5.86 -15.11
CA ASP A 163 -21.05 -6.63 -14.98
C ASP A 163 -19.82 -5.72 -14.85
N ALA A 164 -19.80 -4.60 -15.57
CA ALA A 164 -18.73 -3.61 -15.43
C ALA A 164 -18.76 -2.92 -14.06
N LYS A 165 -19.96 -2.58 -13.58
CA LYS A 165 -20.16 -1.89 -12.28
C LYS A 165 -19.73 -2.73 -11.09
N ARG A 166 -19.68 -4.07 -11.19
CA ARG A 166 -19.21 -4.93 -10.09
C ARG A 166 -17.74 -4.73 -9.67
N PHE A 167 -16.93 -4.12 -10.55
CA PHE A 167 -15.53 -3.78 -10.29
C PHE A 167 -15.34 -2.40 -9.67
N LEU A 168 -16.43 -1.67 -9.43
CA LEU A 168 -16.43 -0.31 -8.94
C LEU A 168 -17.07 -0.23 -7.53
N PRO A 169 -16.82 0.85 -6.78
CA PRO A 169 -17.63 1.14 -5.61
C PRO A 169 -19.08 1.37 -6.01
N PRO A 170 -20.04 1.33 -5.07
CA PRO A 170 -21.40 1.75 -5.32
C PRO A 170 -21.44 3.14 -5.96
N LEU A 171 -22.29 3.30 -6.98
CA LEU A 171 -22.44 4.55 -7.71
C LEU A 171 -23.71 5.27 -7.31
N PRO A 172 -23.71 6.61 -7.21
CA PRO A 172 -22.55 7.47 -7.32
C PRO A 172 -21.59 7.28 -6.14
N TYR A 173 -20.27 7.44 -6.37
CA TYR A 173 -19.29 7.45 -5.29
C TYR A 173 -19.11 8.86 -4.72
N ASP A 174 -18.70 8.93 -3.46
CA ASP A 174 -18.45 10.21 -2.78
C ASP A 174 -17.13 10.84 -3.23
N THR A 175 -17.12 12.15 -3.30
CA THR A 175 -15.90 12.95 -3.47
C THR A 175 -15.62 13.70 -2.18
N LEU A 176 -14.38 13.62 -1.70
CA LEU A 176 -13.99 14.37 -0.51
C LEU A 176 -13.90 15.86 -0.85
N THR A 177 -14.23 16.72 0.12
CA THR A 177 -14.15 18.17 0.01
C THR A 177 -13.15 18.75 1.00
N GLY A 178 -12.99 20.07 1.06
CA GLY A 178 -12.10 20.74 1.99
C GLY A 178 -10.62 20.36 1.77
N ARG A 179 -9.91 20.05 2.84
CA ARG A 179 -8.46 19.84 2.86
C ARG A 179 -7.94 18.88 1.80
N TYR A 180 -8.62 17.75 1.56
CA TYR A 180 -8.20 16.79 0.54
C TYR A 180 -8.23 17.37 -0.87
N ARG A 181 -9.31 18.09 -1.19
CA ARG A 181 -9.44 18.75 -2.49
C ARG A 181 -8.43 19.88 -2.65
N GLU A 182 -8.19 20.65 -1.60
CA GLU A 182 -7.17 21.72 -1.58
C GLU A 182 -5.79 21.14 -1.86
N LYS A 183 -5.39 20.10 -1.11
CA LYS A 183 -4.13 19.37 -1.30
C LYS A 183 -3.98 18.86 -2.73
N PHE A 184 -5.03 18.30 -3.30
CA PHE A 184 -5.02 17.85 -4.69
C PHE A 184 -4.79 18.99 -5.67
N MET A 185 -5.52 20.09 -5.52
CA MET A 185 -5.39 21.26 -6.39
C MET A 185 -3.99 21.90 -6.26
N ASP A 186 -3.39 21.89 -5.07
CA ASP A 186 -2.05 22.42 -4.85
C ASP A 186 -0.98 21.62 -5.60
N ILE A 187 -1.06 20.29 -5.55
CA ILE A 187 -0.14 19.40 -6.30
C ILE A 187 -0.31 19.57 -7.80
N MET A 188 -1.53 19.79 -8.24
CA MET A 188 -1.85 19.90 -9.66
C MET A 188 -1.58 21.29 -10.25
N LYS A 189 -1.19 22.28 -9.44
CA LYS A 189 -0.83 23.62 -9.92
C LYS A 189 0.31 23.54 -10.95
N GLY A 190 0.12 24.23 -12.07
CA GLY A 190 1.12 24.28 -13.14
C GLY A 190 1.09 23.11 -14.14
N THR A 191 0.28 22.07 -13.91
CA THR A 191 0.11 20.98 -14.88
C THR A 191 -1.00 21.35 -15.88
N PRO A 192 -0.72 21.44 -17.20
CA PRO A 192 -1.75 21.77 -18.19
C PRO A 192 -2.95 20.82 -18.15
N GLY A 193 -4.15 21.37 -18.12
CA GLY A 193 -5.40 20.60 -18.07
C GLY A 193 -5.73 19.96 -16.71
N SER A 194 -4.90 20.10 -15.71
CA SER A 194 -5.04 19.46 -14.39
C SER A 194 -6.13 20.08 -13.51
N THR A 195 -6.56 21.31 -13.81
CA THR A 195 -7.64 21.99 -13.08
C THR A 195 -9.03 21.46 -13.42
N SER A 196 -9.13 20.51 -14.35
CA SER A 196 -10.40 19.87 -14.69
C SER A 196 -10.99 19.16 -13.47
N GLN A 197 -12.23 19.47 -13.14
CA GLN A 197 -12.99 18.78 -12.09
C GLN A 197 -13.02 17.26 -12.31
N ASN A 198 -12.96 16.81 -13.56
CA ASN A 198 -12.97 15.39 -13.89
C ASN A 198 -11.71 14.65 -13.42
N ILE A 199 -10.55 15.32 -13.36
CA ILE A 199 -9.31 14.72 -12.82
C ILE A 199 -9.48 14.47 -11.32
N TYR A 200 -10.08 15.43 -10.60
CA TYR A 200 -10.41 15.23 -9.19
C TYR A 200 -11.45 14.12 -8.97
N TYR A 201 -12.43 14.00 -9.86
CA TYR A 201 -13.37 12.87 -9.82
C TYR A 201 -12.67 11.54 -10.03
N SER A 202 -11.66 11.47 -10.90
CA SER A 202 -10.86 10.27 -11.10
C SER A 202 -10.06 9.90 -9.85
N GLN A 203 -9.41 10.88 -9.21
CA GLN A 203 -8.73 10.71 -7.93
C GLN A 203 -9.70 10.17 -6.87
N SER A 204 -10.88 10.76 -6.77
CA SER A 204 -11.91 10.33 -5.83
C SER A 204 -12.43 8.91 -6.13
N LEU A 205 -12.45 8.49 -7.40
CA LEU A 205 -12.83 7.13 -7.79
C LEU A 205 -11.80 6.11 -7.31
N TRP A 206 -10.49 6.41 -7.42
CA TRP A 206 -9.45 5.55 -6.86
C TRP A 206 -9.65 5.36 -5.36
N ASP A 207 -9.78 6.45 -4.61
CA ASP A 207 -9.99 6.40 -3.15
C ASP A 207 -11.24 5.62 -2.76
N ALA A 208 -12.38 5.94 -3.39
CA ALA A 208 -13.66 5.29 -3.10
C ALA A 208 -13.62 3.79 -3.45
N GLY A 209 -12.91 3.41 -4.51
CA GLY A 209 -12.74 2.03 -4.96
C GLY A 209 -11.90 1.21 -4.02
N MET A 210 -10.71 1.70 -3.66
CA MET A 210 -9.82 1.04 -2.71
C MET A 210 -10.50 0.88 -1.34
N ALA A 211 -11.12 1.93 -0.84
CA ALA A 211 -11.89 1.89 0.40
C ALA A 211 -13.02 0.86 0.35
N TYR A 212 -13.74 0.77 -0.79
CA TYR A 212 -14.82 -0.20 -0.96
C TYR A 212 -14.32 -1.64 -1.02
N SER A 213 -13.18 -1.88 -1.66
CA SER A 213 -12.54 -3.19 -1.73
C SER A 213 -12.17 -3.70 -0.33
N ILE A 214 -11.52 -2.85 0.48
CA ILE A 214 -11.18 -3.15 1.87
C ILE A 214 -12.45 -3.38 2.72
N TYR A 215 -13.41 -2.46 2.65
CA TYR A 215 -14.68 -2.55 3.39
C TYR A 215 -15.44 -3.83 3.06
N SER A 216 -15.56 -4.16 1.77
CA SER A 216 -16.31 -5.34 1.30
C SER A 216 -15.68 -6.63 1.77
N TYR A 217 -14.35 -6.69 1.82
CA TYR A 217 -13.64 -7.84 2.36
C TYR A 217 -13.86 -7.98 3.88
N LEU A 218 -13.66 -6.92 4.65
CA LEU A 218 -13.84 -6.94 6.11
C LEU A 218 -15.28 -7.25 6.52
N LYS A 219 -16.27 -6.76 5.75
CA LYS A 219 -17.68 -7.08 6.00
C LYS A 219 -17.98 -8.58 5.93
N LYS A 220 -17.31 -9.29 5.02
CA LYS A 220 -17.46 -10.74 4.84
C LYS A 220 -16.57 -11.56 5.76
N ASN A 221 -15.45 -10.98 6.19
CA ASN A 221 -14.39 -11.67 6.94
C ASN A 221 -14.14 -10.93 8.26
N LYS A 222 -15.06 -11.11 9.20
CA LYS A 222 -14.94 -10.51 10.54
C LYS A 222 -13.66 -10.97 11.22
N HIS A 223 -13.08 -10.10 12.05
CA HIS A 223 -11.83 -10.35 12.79
C HIS A 223 -10.54 -10.44 11.95
N LYS A 224 -10.61 -10.16 10.66
CA LYS A 224 -9.42 -9.95 9.83
C LYS A 224 -8.88 -8.54 10.02
N LYS A 225 -7.59 -8.40 9.78
CA LYS A 225 -6.84 -7.14 9.80
C LYS A 225 -6.24 -6.93 8.41
N VAL A 226 -6.25 -5.70 7.93
CA VAL A 226 -5.75 -5.36 6.58
C VAL A 226 -4.48 -4.55 6.71
N PHE A 227 -3.43 -4.98 6.01
CA PHE A 227 -2.29 -4.14 5.67
C PHE A 227 -2.47 -3.68 4.22
N HIS A 228 -2.59 -2.38 4.00
CA HIS A 228 -2.87 -1.79 2.69
C HIS A 228 -1.71 -0.91 2.23
N CYS A 229 -1.06 -1.30 1.12
CA CYS A 229 -0.01 -0.55 0.46
C CYS A 229 -0.60 0.32 -0.65
N VAL A 230 -0.28 1.61 -0.62
CA VAL A 230 -0.88 2.62 -1.49
C VAL A 230 0.00 3.87 -1.55
N GLY A 231 -0.06 4.63 -2.64
CA GLY A 231 0.64 5.91 -2.75
C GLY A 231 0.26 6.88 -1.62
N GLY A 232 1.26 7.57 -1.05
CA GLY A 232 1.11 8.42 0.14
C GLY A 232 -0.01 9.44 0.03
N PHE A 233 -0.22 10.02 -1.16
CA PHE A 233 -1.30 11.00 -1.36
C PHE A 233 -2.69 10.48 -0.95
N HIS A 234 -2.95 9.18 -1.14
CA HIS A 234 -4.23 8.54 -0.86
C HIS A 234 -4.52 8.32 0.63
N THR A 235 -3.54 8.51 1.53
CA THR A 235 -3.71 8.18 2.95
C THR A 235 -3.18 9.22 3.92
N GLU A 236 -2.27 10.09 3.48
CA GLU A 236 -1.73 11.14 4.33
C GLU A 236 -2.83 11.99 4.97
N GLU A 237 -2.58 12.42 6.21
CA GLU A 237 -3.56 13.15 7.02
C GLU A 237 -4.84 12.31 7.30
N LYS A 238 -4.80 10.99 7.07
CA LYS A 238 -5.98 10.09 7.06
C LYS A 238 -7.08 10.54 6.09
N LEU A 239 -6.69 11.22 5.04
CA LEU A 239 -7.57 11.66 3.95
C LEU A 239 -7.70 10.56 2.87
N GLY A 240 -8.25 10.89 1.71
CA GLY A 240 -8.35 9.99 0.56
C GLY A 240 -9.02 8.66 0.90
N THR A 241 -8.33 7.56 0.63
CA THR A 241 -8.83 6.19 0.85
C THR A 241 -9.16 5.91 2.33
N ALA A 242 -8.35 6.43 3.26
CA ALA A 242 -8.59 6.25 4.68
C ALA A 242 -9.89 6.93 5.13
N ALA A 243 -10.14 8.18 4.70
CA ALA A 243 -11.38 8.89 4.97
C ALA A 243 -12.59 8.20 4.33
N GLN A 244 -12.48 7.77 3.08
CA GLN A 244 -13.52 7.03 2.36
C GLN A 244 -13.89 5.73 3.08
N LEU A 245 -12.89 5.03 3.63
CA LEU A 245 -13.11 3.80 4.40
C LEU A 245 -13.82 4.11 5.73
N GLN A 246 -13.40 5.17 6.43
CA GLN A 246 -14.00 5.61 7.69
C GLN A 246 -15.47 6.04 7.49
N MET A 247 -15.81 6.67 6.37
CA MET A 247 -17.19 7.01 6.01
C MET A 247 -18.07 5.77 5.86
N ARG A 248 -17.53 4.67 5.31
CA ARG A 248 -18.25 3.40 5.11
C ARG A 248 -18.46 2.64 6.42
N ASN A 249 -17.52 2.74 7.35
CA ASN A 249 -17.64 2.13 8.67
C ASN A 249 -16.87 2.94 9.72
N LYS A 250 -17.58 3.79 10.44
CA LYS A 250 -17.03 4.67 11.50
C LYS A 250 -16.40 3.92 12.68
N LYS A 251 -16.67 2.61 12.82
CA LYS A 251 -16.14 1.80 13.92
C LYS A 251 -14.75 1.23 13.63
N LEU A 252 -14.29 1.27 12.38
CA LEU A 252 -12.96 0.78 12.02
C LEU A 252 -11.88 1.62 12.69
N LYS A 253 -10.93 0.95 13.31
CA LYS A 253 -9.73 1.56 13.86
C LYS A 253 -8.65 1.55 12.78
N ILE A 254 -8.22 2.74 12.39
CA ILE A 254 -7.28 2.94 11.28
C ILE A 254 -6.00 3.57 11.80
N LEU A 255 -4.87 2.96 11.47
CA LEU A 255 -3.53 3.55 11.57
C LEU A 255 -3.00 3.88 10.18
N ASN A 256 -2.20 4.94 10.10
CA ASN A 256 -1.58 5.40 8.88
C ASN A 256 -0.07 5.62 9.04
N ILE A 257 0.70 5.03 8.15
CA ILE A 257 2.12 5.29 7.96
C ILE A 257 2.25 6.22 6.76
N ALA A 258 2.98 7.32 6.92
CA ALA A 258 3.46 8.13 5.80
C ALA A 258 4.95 7.85 5.61
N SER A 259 5.31 7.22 4.48
CA SER A 259 6.68 6.85 4.13
C SER A 259 7.16 7.65 2.93
N PHE A 260 8.27 8.38 3.09
CA PHE A 260 8.82 9.22 2.03
C PHE A 260 10.29 9.54 2.29
N SER A 261 10.99 9.93 1.23
CA SER A 261 12.37 10.41 1.31
C SER A 261 12.41 11.92 1.53
N ASP A 262 13.34 12.41 2.37
CA ASP A 262 13.52 13.84 2.61
C ASP A 262 14.99 14.19 2.87
N ALA A 263 15.41 15.36 2.39
CA ALA A 263 16.79 15.86 2.56
C ALA A 263 17.19 16.06 4.03
N SER A 264 16.22 16.23 4.93
CA SER A 264 16.47 16.31 6.38
C SER A 264 16.68 14.97 7.07
N PHE A 265 16.81 13.86 6.31
CA PHE A 265 16.94 12.50 6.84
C PHE A 265 17.94 12.37 8.00
N ASN A 266 19.09 13.05 7.93
CA ASN A 266 20.12 12.96 8.96
C ASN A 266 19.71 13.66 10.27
N ASP A 267 19.00 14.79 10.18
CA ASP A 267 18.52 15.60 11.31
C ASP A 267 17.08 16.08 11.04
N PRO A 268 16.06 15.20 11.19
CA PRO A 268 14.70 15.53 10.83
C PRO A 268 14.00 16.44 11.84
N ASP A 269 13.33 17.47 11.33
CA ASP A 269 12.30 18.17 12.08
C ASP A 269 10.98 17.36 12.03
N TRP A 270 10.79 16.49 12.99
CA TRP A 270 9.65 15.59 13.05
C TRP A 270 8.31 16.32 13.16
N GLU A 271 8.26 17.47 13.82
CA GLU A 271 7.02 18.24 13.97
C GLU A 271 6.49 18.70 12.59
N LYS A 272 7.39 19.04 11.69
CA LYS A 272 7.06 19.42 10.31
C LYS A 272 6.31 18.31 9.55
N PHE A 273 6.50 17.05 9.91
CA PHE A 273 5.92 15.89 9.21
C PHE A 273 4.79 15.23 10.00
N SER A 274 4.64 15.52 11.29
CA SER A 274 3.77 14.78 12.22
C SER A 274 2.30 14.76 11.82
N TYR A 275 1.84 15.75 11.06
CA TYR A 275 0.44 15.81 10.60
C TYR A 275 0.12 14.75 9.53
N ARG A 276 1.13 14.15 8.87
CA ARG A 276 0.94 13.25 7.72
C ARG A 276 0.44 11.86 8.11
N GLY A 277 0.72 11.38 9.33
CA GLY A 277 0.31 10.04 9.76
C GLY A 277 0.52 9.76 11.25
N ASP A 278 0.08 8.61 11.72
CA ASP A 278 0.36 8.12 13.08
C ASP A 278 1.83 7.72 13.21
N TYR A 279 2.41 7.25 12.12
CA TYR A 279 3.84 6.97 11.98
C TYR A 279 4.39 7.70 10.77
N ILE A 280 5.55 8.29 10.96
CA ILE A 280 6.35 8.85 9.87
C ILE A 280 7.57 7.95 9.66
N ILE A 281 7.74 7.49 8.44
CA ILE A 281 8.95 6.79 8.02
C ILE A 281 9.70 7.73 7.07
N LEU A 282 10.86 8.20 7.51
CA LEU A 282 11.79 8.91 6.64
C LEU A 282 12.80 7.93 6.08
N THR A 283 12.98 7.96 4.78
CA THR A 283 13.98 7.18 4.06
C THR A 283 15.10 8.09 3.55
N ASN A 284 16.30 7.52 3.41
CA ASN A 284 17.46 8.25 2.94
C ASN A 284 17.29 8.63 1.45
N PRO A 285 17.30 9.93 1.09
CA PRO A 285 17.12 10.40 -0.28
C PRO A 285 18.27 10.00 -1.22
N ASP A 286 19.45 9.65 -0.68
CA ASP A 286 20.63 9.25 -1.46
C ASP A 286 20.50 7.81 -2.01
N LEU A 287 19.49 7.05 -1.56
CA LEU A 287 19.24 5.72 -2.11
C LEU A 287 18.74 5.80 -3.54
N LYS A 288 19.24 4.86 -4.37
CA LYS A 288 18.80 4.75 -5.74
C LYS A 288 17.29 4.49 -5.80
N LYS A 289 16.57 5.33 -6.52
CA LYS A 289 15.16 5.12 -6.82
C LYS A 289 14.99 3.88 -7.72
N THR A 290 13.85 3.19 -7.62
CA THR A 290 13.61 1.93 -8.35
C THR A 290 13.27 2.15 -9.82
N PHE A 291 12.82 3.36 -10.18
CA PHE A 291 12.58 3.83 -11.56
C PHE A 291 12.65 5.36 -11.64
#